data_68b7e58b85ff11b8ba69a9e6556a3f9d
#
_entry.id   68b7e58b85ff11b8ba69a9e6556a3f9d
#
_cell.length_a   1.000
_cell.length_b   1.000
_cell.length_c   1.000
_cell.angle_alpha   90.00
_cell.angle_beta   90.00
_cell.angle_gamma   90.00
#
_symmetry.space_group_name_H-M   'P 1'
#
loop_
_entity.id
_entity.type
_entity.pdbx_description
1 polymer ?
#
loop_
_entity_poly.entity_id
_entity_poly.type
_entity_poly.pdbx_seq_one_letter_code
_entity_poly.pdbx_strand_id
1 'polypeptide(L)'
;MDRTIAVFGASGSKPGDAHYDEGVACGTLLAQNGFAVATGGYGGTMEAVSLGARQAGGRVIGVTAPTVFPHRSGPNSHLTDEIPAESLIDRIATLTDDSDGVIALHGSLGTAAELMV
;
A
#
# COMPACT_ATOMS: atom_id res chain seq x y z
N MET A 1 -6.77 17.18 -9.63
CA MET A 1 -5.90 16.51 -8.64
C MET A 1 -6.54 15.22 -8.21
N ASP A 2 -5.75 14.15 -8.23
CA ASP A 2 -6.28 12.85 -7.83
C ASP A 2 -6.41 12.78 -6.32
N ARG A 3 -7.55 12.27 -5.86
CA ARG A 3 -7.68 11.90 -4.45
C ARG A 3 -6.91 10.62 -4.22
N THR A 4 -6.27 10.52 -3.09
CA THR A 4 -5.43 9.40 -2.72
C THR A 4 -6.04 8.63 -1.55
N ILE A 5 -6.10 7.33 -1.68
CA ILE A 5 -6.54 6.44 -0.60
C ILE A 5 -5.34 5.60 -0.15
N ALA A 6 -5.03 5.67 1.12
CA ALA A 6 -4.01 4.81 1.72
C ALA A 6 -4.63 3.46 2.06
N VAL A 7 -3.94 2.37 1.70
CA VAL A 7 -4.42 1.01 1.95
C VAL A 7 -3.41 0.27 2.80
N PHE A 8 -3.87 -0.23 3.93
CA PHE A 8 -3.07 -1.04 4.85
C PHE A 8 -3.51 -2.50 4.81
N GLY A 9 -2.57 -3.41 4.93
CA GLY A 9 -2.85 -4.83 4.97
C GLY A 9 -1.60 -5.65 5.31
N ALA A 10 -1.77 -6.95 5.44
CA ALA A 10 -0.69 -7.85 5.84
C ALA A 10 0.38 -7.98 4.76
N SER A 11 1.64 -8.09 5.18
CA SER A 11 2.78 -8.24 4.27
C SER A 11 3.00 -9.69 3.81
N GLY A 12 2.34 -10.65 4.45
CA GLY A 12 2.56 -12.08 4.20
C GLY A 12 1.69 -12.71 3.12
N SER A 13 0.73 -11.98 2.55
CA SER A 13 -0.14 -12.52 1.50
C SER A 13 0.65 -12.79 0.23
N LYS A 14 0.29 -13.87 -0.48
CA LYS A 14 0.96 -14.27 -1.73
C LYS A 14 -0.06 -14.45 -2.85
N PRO A 15 0.36 -14.33 -4.11
CA PRO A 15 -0.52 -14.63 -5.24
C PRO A 15 -1.20 -16.00 -5.05
N GLY A 16 -2.51 -16.02 -5.22
CA GLY A 16 -3.33 -17.21 -4.97
C GLY A 16 -4.06 -17.21 -3.64
N ASP A 17 -3.63 -16.41 -2.67
CA ASP A 17 -4.33 -16.27 -1.39
C ASP A 17 -5.56 -15.38 -1.56
N ALA A 18 -6.62 -15.68 -0.79
CA ALA A 18 -7.85 -14.88 -0.83
C ALA A 18 -7.60 -13.41 -0.43
N HIS A 19 -6.72 -13.18 0.55
CA HIS A 19 -6.37 -11.81 0.98
C HIS A 19 -5.61 -11.06 -0.11
N TYR A 20 -4.76 -11.75 -0.88
CA TYR A 20 -4.08 -11.14 -2.02
C TYR A 20 -5.10 -10.75 -3.09
N ASP A 21 -6.03 -11.64 -3.43
CA ASP A 21 -7.07 -11.38 -4.42
C ASP A 21 -7.97 -10.21 -4.02
N GLU A 22 -8.30 -10.08 -2.73
CA GLU A 22 -9.02 -8.92 -2.21
C GLU A 22 -8.23 -7.63 -2.41
N GLY A 23 -6.93 -7.68 -2.19
CA GLY A 23 -6.05 -6.53 -2.42
C GLY A 23 -6.07 -6.10 -3.88
N VAL A 24 -5.96 -7.04 -4.80
CA VAL A 24 -6.03 -6.75 -6.25
C VAL A 24 -7.37 -6.12 -6.59
N ALA A 25 -8.49 -6.69 -6.10
CA ALA A 25 -9.82 -6.15 -6.36
C ALA A 25 -9.98 -4.73 -5.79
N CYS A 26 -9.47 -4.48 -4.59
CA CYS A 26 -9.51 -3.17 -3.96
C CYS A 26 -8.76 -2.13 -4.79
N GLY A 27 -7.53 -2.42 -5.18
CA GLY A 27 -6.73 -1.52 -6.00
C GLY A 27 -7.39 -1.24 -7.35
N THR A 28 -7.93 -2.26 -7.98
CA THR A 28 -8.64 -2.13 -9.27
C THR A 28 -9.85 -1.18 -9.12
N LEU A 29 -10.67 -1.40 -8.11
CA LEU A 29 -11.87 -0.59 -7.90
C LEU A 29 -11.53 0.87 -7.60
N LEU A 30 -10.50 1.11 -6.78
CA LEU A 30 -10.07 2.46 -6.45
C LEU A 30 -9.59 3.19 -7.71
N ALA A 31 -8.74 2.56 -8.51
CA ALA A 31 -8.24 3.17 -9.73
C ALA A 31 -9.37 3.41 -10.75
N GLN A 32 -10.29 2.48 -10.88
CA GLN A 32 -11.45 2.65 -11.77
C GLN A 32 -12.34 3.81 -11.36
N ASN A 33 -12.31 4.20 -10.09
CA ASN A 33 -13.08 5.33 -9.57
C ASN A 33 -12.25 6.62 -9.47
N GLY A 34 -11.09 6.66 -10.07
CA GLY A 34 -10.28 7.86 -10.18
C GLY A 34 -9.38 8.15 -8.98
N PHE A 35 -9.22 7.20 -8.06
CA PHE A 35 -8.34 7.36 -6.91
C PHE A 35 -6.92 6.88 -7.22
N ALA A 36 -5.94 7.64 -6.75
CA ALA A 36 -4.58 7.11 -6.59
C ALA A 36 -4.56 6.25 -5.33
N VAL A 37 -3.72 5.23 -5.29
CA VAL A 37 -3.54 4.41 -4.09
C VAL A 37 -2.17 4.66 -3.49
N ALA A 38 -2.10 4.66 -2.18
CA ALA A 38 -0.85 4.75 -1.44
C ALA A 38 -0.74 3.56 -0.51
N THR A 39 0.41 2.90 -0.53
CA THR A 39 0.67 1.73 0.29
C THR A 39 2.05 1.82 0.93
N GLY A 40 2.39 0.84 1.74
CA GLY A 40 3.74 0.72 2.28
C GLY A 40 4.81 0.31 1.26
N GLY A 41 4.42 0.00 0.02
CA GLY A 41 5.36 -0.17 -1.08
C GLY A 41 6.05 -1.54 -1.19
N TYR A 42 5.78 -2.45 -0.29
CA TYR A 42 6.42 -3.77 -0.26
C TYR A 42 5.50 -4.88 -0.76
N GLY A 43 5.68 -6.10 -0.29
CA GLY A 43 4.94 -7.27 -0.73
C GLY A 43 3.59 -7.49 -0.03
N GLY A 44 2.99 -8.62 -0.28
CA GLY A 44 1.72 -8.99 0.33
C GLY A 44 0.55 -8.17 -0.19
N THR A 45 -0.32 -7.72 0.70
CA THR A 45 -1.47 -6.90 0.35
C THR A 45 -1.06 -5.58 -0.31
N MET A 46 0.06 -4.98 0.09
CA MET A 46 0.61 -3.78 -0.53
C MET A 46 0.88 -4.00 -2.02
N GLU A 47 1.51 -5.12 -2.37
CA GLU A 47 1.77 -5.50 -3.75
C GLU A 47 0.46 -5.76 -4.51
N ALA A 48 -0.47 -6.49 -3.88
CA ALA A 48 -1.76 -6.83 -4.50
C ALA A 48 -2.55 -5.58 -4.88
N VAL A 49 -2.66 -4.63 -3.97
CA VAL A 49 -3.34 -3.35 -4.23
C VAL A 49 -2.64 -2.59 -5.35
N SER A 50 -1.32 -2.56 -5.31
CA SER A 50 -0.51 -1.89 -6.34
C SER A 50 -0.73 -2.53 -7.71
N LEU A 51 -0.72 -3.85 -7.79
CA LEU A 51 -0.96 -4.58 -9.02
C LEU A 51 -2.34 -4.25 -9.59
N GLY A 52 -3.39 -4.33 -8.77
CA GLY A 52 -4.76 -4.04 -9.23
C GLY A 52 -4.92 -2.62 -9.74
N ALA A 53 -4.37 -1.65 -9.02
CA ALA A 53 -4.43 -0.25 -9.43
C ALA A 53 -3.66 0.00 -10.73
N ARG A 54 -2.47 -0.58 -10.87
CA ARG A 54 -1.68 -0.44 -12.10
C ARG A 54 -2.36 -1.07 -13.30
N GLN A 55 -2.96 -2.25 -13.14
CA GLN A 55 -3.70 -2.90 -14.21
C GLN A 55 -4.90 -2.07 -14.68
N ALA A 56 -5.50 -1.30 -13.78
CA ALA A 56 -6.60 -0.39 -14.11
C ALA A 56 -6.13 1.01 -14.56
N GLY A 57 -4.83 1.21 -14.72
CA GLY A 57 -4.26 2.48 -15.20
C GLY A 57 -4.12 3.55 -14.13
N GLY A 58 -4.18 3.18 -12.86
CA GLY A 58 -4.10 4.12 -11.73
C GLY A 58 -2.68 4.48 -11.32
N ARG A 59 -2.57 5.55 -10.54
CA ARG A 59 -1.32 5.96 -9.91
C ARG A 59 -1.13 5.19 -8.61
N VAL A 60 0.08 4.71 -8.38
CA VAL A 60 0.44 3.92 -7.20
C VAL A 60 1.64 4.53 -6.51
N ILE A 61 1.42 4.98 -5.28
CA ILE A 61 2.45 5.61 -4.45
C ILE A 61 2.85 4.59 -3.38
N GLY A 62 4.13 4.26 -3.32
CA GLY A 62 4.67 3.42 -2.26
C GLY A 62 5.50 4.25 -1.29
N VAL A 63 5.14 4.24 -0.01
CA VAL A 63 5.92 4.89 1.03
C VAL A 63 6.74 3.80 1.72
N THR A 64 8.01 3.72 1.36
CA THR A 64 8.91 2.66 1.83
C THR A 64 9.72 3.13 3.04
N ALA A 65 10.40 2.21 3.69
CA ALA A 65 11.29 2.51 4.81
C ALA A 65 12.57 1.69 4.70
N PRO A 66 13.44 2.04 3.74
CA PRO A 66 14.61 1.20 3.42
C PRO A 66 15.61 1.06 4.57
N THR A 67 15.71 2.05 5.45
CA THR A 67 16.61 1.97 6.62
C THR A 67 16.03 1.12 7.74
N VAL A 68 14.69 0.98 7.80
CA VAL A 68 14.00 0.15 8.80
C VAL A 68 13.95 -1.31 8.35
N PHE A 69 13.82 -1.55 7.05
CA PHE A 69 13.71 -2.88 6.47
C PHE A 69 14.86 -3.18 5.50
N PRO A 70 16.12 -3.21 6.00
CA PRO A 70 17.27 -3.40 5.11
C PRO A 70 17.32 -4.78 4.46
N HIS A 71 16.59 -5.77 5.02
CA HIS A 71 16.55 -7.13 4.49
C HIS A 71 15.50 -7.32 3.39
N ARG A 72 14.64 -6.34 3.16
CA ARG A 72 13.68 -6.42 2.07
C ARG A 72 14.38 -6.12 0.75
N SER A 73 13.98 -6.82 -0.31
CA SER A 73 14.58 -6.70 -1.63
C SER A 73 14.18 -5.42 -2.38
N GLY A 74 13.61 -4.47 -1.68
CA GLY A 74 13.18 -3.20 -2.24
C GLY A 74 11.66 -3.12 -2.45
N PRO A 75 11.18 -2.04 -3.06
CA PRO A 75 9.74 -1.87 -3.30
C PRO A 75 9.24 -2.87 -4.33
N ASN A 76 7.92 -3.13 -4.33
CA ASN A 76 7.33 -3.96 -5.36
C ASN A 76 7.39 -3.24 -6.72
N SER A 77 7.31 -4.01 -7.82
CA SER A 77 7.51 -3.51 -9.18
C SER A 77 6.32 -2.73 -9.74
N HIS A 78 5.23 -2.62 -9.01
CA HIS A 78 3.99 -2.00 -9.50
C HIS A 78 3.83 -0.54 -9.09
N LEU A 79 4.79 0.04 -8.38
CA LEU A 79 4.74 1.43 -7.96
C LEU A 79 4.95 2.36 -9.16
N THR A 80 4.20 3.47 -9.22
CA THR A 80 4.50 4.58 -10.12
C THR A 80 5.44 5.58 -9.47
N ASP A 81 5.33 5.73 -8.15
CA ASP A 81 6.15 6.65 -7.37
C ASP A 81 6.59 5.96 -6.09
N GLU A 82 7.81 6.19 -5.67
CA GLU A 82 8.29 5.74 -4.37
C GLU A 82 8.68 6.94 -3.52
N ILE A 83 8.22 6.96 -2.26
CA ILE A 83 8.61 7.96 -1.27
C ILE A 83 9.32 7.21 -0.14
N PRO A 84 10.65 7.27 -0.07
CA PRO A 84 11.37 6.64 1.04
C PRO A 84 11.20 7.45 2.32
N ALA A 85 10.73 6.80 3.38
CA ALA A 85 10.59 7.39 4.69
C ALA A 85 11.79 7.00 5.57
N GLU A 86 12.15 7.88 6.51
CA GLU A 86 13.31 7.67 7.37
C GLU A 86 13.01 6.75 8.55
N SER A 87 11.74 6.66 8.96
CA SER A 87 11.32 5.85 10.10
C SER A 87 9.92 5.29 9.86
N LEU A 88 9.50 4.35 10.71
CA LEU A 88 8.14 3.82 10.67
C LEU A 88 7.11 4.91 10.96
N ILE A 89 7.41 5.81 11.88
CA ILE A 89 6.50 6.90 12.23
C ILE A 89 6.34 7.86 11.04
N ASP A 90 7.43 8.23 10.38
CA ASP A 90 7.38 9.06 9.18
C ASP A 90 6.58 8.39 8.06
N ARG A 91 6.76 7.08 7.89
CA ARG A 91 6.04 6.31 6.88
C ARG A 91 4.54 6.33 7.12
N ILE A 92 4.12 6.08 8.36
CA ILE A 92 2.71 6.11 8.74
C ILE A 92 2.15 7.52 8.60
N ALA A 93 2.87 8.53 9.07
CA ALA A 93 2.46 9.92 8.97
C ALA A 93 2.26 10.34 7.51
N THR A 94 3.20 10.00 6.64
CA THR A 94 3.09 10.30 5.21
C THR A 94 1.85 9.62 4.61
N LEU A 95 1.63 8.33 4.92
CA LEU A 95 0.48 7.60 4.41
C LEU A 95 -0.84 8.19 4.90
N THR A 96 -0.93 8.62 6.14
CA THR A 96 -2.18 9.14 6.72
C THR A 96 -2.41 10.61 6.39
N ASP A 97 -1.37 11.43 6.49
CA ASP A 97 -1.50 12.89 6.33
C ASP A 97 -1.67 13.29 4.87
N ASP A 98 -1.03 12.57 3.95
CA ASP A 98 -1.07 12.90 2.53
C ASP A 98 -2.20 12.18 1.78
N SER A 99 -3.01 11.40 2.47
CA SER A 99 -4.12 10.68 1.88
C SER A 99 -5.46 11.29 2.28
N ASP A 100 -6.44 11.18 1.39
CA ASP A 100 -7.80 11.68 1.62
C ASP A 100 -8.67 10.69 2.40
N GLY A 101 -8.25 9.43 2.45
CA GLY A 101 -8.93 8.40 3.21
C GLY A 101 -8.03 7.19 3.41
N VAL A 102 -8.43 6.29 4.29
CA VAL A 102 -7.68 5.10 4.66
C VAL A 102 -8.58 3.88 4.62
N ILE A 103 -8.10 2.81 4.01
CA ILE A 103 -8.74 1.49 4.02
C ILE A 103 -7.79 0.51 4.68
N ALA A 104 -8.31 -0.27 5.62
CA ALA A 104 -7.58 -1.39 6.20
C ALA A 104 -8.20 -2.68 5.68
N LEU A 105 -7.42 -3.48 4.99
CA LEU A 105 -7.82 -4.81 4.55
C LEU A 105 -7.44 -5.83 5.62
N HIS A 106 -7.76 -7.10 5.38
CA HIS A 106 -7.41 -8.15 6.31
C HIS A 106 -5.96 -8.04 6.71
N GLY A 107 -5.72 -7.87 8.00
CA GLY A 107 -4.40 -7.58 8.50
C GLY A 107 -4.01 -8.45 9.66
N SER A 108 -2.71 -8.44 9.89
CA SER A 108 -2.10 -8.97 11.08
C SER A 108 -2.22 -7.94 12.21
N LEU A 109 -1.72 -8.32 13.37
CA LEU A 109 -1.56 -7.39 14.49
C LEU A 109 -0.75 -6.14 14.09
N GLY A 110 0.19 -6.28 13.16
CA GLY A 110 0.97 -5.15 12.64
C GLY A 110 0.11 -4.10 11.96
N THR A 111 -0.88 -4.50 11.17
CA THR A 111 -1.81 -3.56 10.55
C THR A 111 -2.61 -2.79 11.59
N ALA A 112 -3.12 -3.48 12.60
CA ALA A 112 -3.84 -2.82 13.70
C ALA A 112 -2.95 -1.81 14.43
N ALA A 113 -1.70 -2.16 14.69
CA ALA A 113 -0.74 -1.25 15.33
C ALA A 113 -0.48 -0.01 14.47
N GLU A 114 -0.37 -0.16 13.15
CA GLU A 114 -0.19 0.96 12.24
C GLU A 114 -1.38 1.94 12.31
N LEU A 115 -2.60 1.42 12.38
CA LEU A 115 -3.79 2.26 12.45
C LEU A 115 -3.94 2.99 13.79
N MET A 116 -3.36 2.46 14.85
CA MET A 116 -3.45 3.05 16.18
C MET A 116 -2.40 4.12 16.45
N VAL A 117 -1.42 4.24 15.60
CA VAL A 117 -0.38 5.27 15.68
C VAL A 117 -0.81 6.50 14.89
#